data_c0abdb54188f07c52d87c7dd8482a06d
#
_entry.id   c0abdb54188f07c52d87c7dd8482a06d
#
_cell.length_a   1.000
_cell.length_b   1.000
_cell.length_c   1.000
_cell.angle_alpha   90.00
_cell.angle_beta   90.00
_cell.angle_gamma   90.00
#
_symmetry.space_group_name_H-M   'P 1'
#
loop_
_entity.id
_entity.type
_entity.pdbx_description
1 polymer ?
#
loop_
_entity_poly.entity_id
_entity_poly.type
_entity_poly.pdbx_seq_one_letter_code
_entity_poly.pdbx_strand_id
1 'polypeptide(L)'
;SRGEQLEAHEILKAQMMAKFGADQEMAQKFARIWDACAEFDKPVSSQFKMRRKRADDFQERERIFGWHFTNYSFHNIYDDIDFYQNERRKLSDILGKKINEKNIEVEKDFGDYTQVIDFPTFLLHVLAIWEGKDTNEVQLDDKKLLALFDIKNKNKTWIIEFSEFLLKIKHIFDNYIVRNSNMDSSSRNKDEWFLQKGTYYEYQPNGKAKEHYIVEERFTKNTFSDSEINKNIILLQSMFAVTFTANRDSRWLYEIFQFLFRHIEELNDQEFGAHFKEFLEKMAVTYAEERLFTEDRRIKKYGAIPVYAFNFVDYVLWKNR
;
A
#
# COMPACT_ATOMS: atom_id res chain seq x y z
N SER A 1 11.63 -13.05 -31.88
CA SER A 1 11.50 -12.52 -30.48
C SER A 1 10.55 -11.34 -30.53
N ARG A 2 9.35 -11.49 -29.98
CA ARG A 2 8.48 -10.35 -29.69
C ARG A 2 9.20 -9.61 -28.55
N GLY A 3 9.68 -8.37 -28.83
CA GLY A 3 10.20 -7.51 -27.79
C GLY A 3 9.12 -7.33 -26.72
N GLU A 4 9.43 -7.62 -25.48
CA GLU A 4 8.57 -7.30 -24.35
C GLU A 4 8.38 -5.78 -24.37
N GLN A 5 7.15 -5.36 -24.51
CA GLN A 5 6.81 -3.94 -24.46
C GLN A 5 6.89 -3.54 -22.98
N LEU A 6 7.81 -2.63 -22.65
CA LEU A 6 7.94 -2.11 -21.30
C LEU A 6 6.62 -1.49 -20.83
N GLU A 7 6.23 -1.79 -19.62
CA GLU A 7 5.04 -1.22 -19.02
C GLU A 7 5.21 0.29 -18.78
N ALA A 8 4.11 1.03 -18.80
CA ALA A 8 4.14 2.50 -18.69
C ALA A 8 4.84 2.99 -17.40
N HIS A 9 4.68 2.29 -16.30
CA HIS A 9 5.33 2.65 -15.03
C HIS A 9 6.84 2.39 -15.02
N GLU A 10 7.35 1.40 -15.80
CA GLU A 10 8.78 1.16 -15.97
C GLU A 10 9.41 2.27 -16.83
N ILE A 11 8.70 2.72 -17.87
CA ILE A 11 9.13 3.88 -18.67
C ILE A 11 9.17 5.14 -17.80
N LEU A 12 8.16 5.34 -16.95
CA LEU A 12 8.08 6.45 -16.01
C LEU A 12 9.27 6.44 -15.04
N LYS A 13 9.59 5.28 -14.44
CA LYS A 13 10.76 5.08 -13.60
C LYS A 13 12.05 5.50 -14.30
N ALA A 14 12.26 5.00 -15.53
CA ALA A 14 13.45 5.33 -16.30
C ALA A 14 13.56 6.82 -16.60
N GLN A 15 12.45 7.50 -16.91
CA GLN A 15 12.41 8.96 -17.13
C GLN A 15 12.75 9.74 -15.86
N MET A 16 12.24 9.31 -14.69
CA MET A 16 12.57 9.91 -13.41
C MET A 16 14.04 9.71 -13.03
N MET A 17 14.57 8.49 -13.22
CA MET A 17 15.98 8.19 -12.97
C MET A 17 16.92 9.05 -13.83
N ALA A 18 16.57 9.31 -15.08
CA ALA A 18 17.37 10.14 -15.98
C ALA A 18 17.53 11.58 -15.48
N LYS A 19 16.61 12.10 -14.65
CA LYS A 19 16.69 13.45 -14.07
C LYS A 19 17.77 13.59 -13.00
N PHE A 20 18.31 12.50 -12.48
CA PHE A 20 19.43 12.55 -11.55
C PHE A 20 20.79 12.77 -12.27
N GLY A 21 20.86 12.57 -13.59
CA GLY A 21 22.07 12.83 -14.39
C GLY A 21 23.25 11.96 -13.94
N ALA A 22 24.36 12.61 -13.57
CA ALA A 22 25.56 11.95 -13.09
C ALA A 22 25.48 11.45 -11.62
N ASP A 23 24.42 11.82 -10.89
CA ASP A 23 24.22 11.43 -9.49
C ASP A 23 23.62 10.01 -9.40
N GLN A 24 24.48 9.02 -9.66
CA GLN A 24 24.06 7.61 -9.69
C GLN A 24 23.58 7.11 -8.32
N GLU A 25 24.14 7.65 -7.24
CA GLU A 25 23.75 7.27 -5.88
C GLU A 25 22.27 7.60 -5.63
N MET A 26 21.89 8.86 -5.89
CA MET A 26 20.50 9.28 -5.73
C MET A 26 19.54 8.57 -6.69
N ALA A 27 19.98 8.29 -7.92
CA ALA A 27 19.19 7.51 -8.88
C ALA A 27 18.93 6.09 -8.38
N GLN A 28 19.93 5.45 -7.77
CA GLN A 28 19.77 4.10 -7.17
C GLN A 28 18.85 4.15 -5.95
N LYS A 29 18.93 5.18 -5.11
CA LYS A 29 18.02 5.41 -3.99
C LYS A 29 16.58 5.48 -4.45
N PHE A 30 16.33 6.34 -5.44
CA PHE A 30 15.01 6.45 -6.06
C PHE A 30 14.51 5.12 -6.62
N ALA A 31 15.36 4.42 -7.41
CA ALA A 31 14.99 3.14 -7.99
C ALA A 31 14.61 2.12 -6.92
N ARG A 32 15.33 2.07 -5.81
CA ARG A 32 15.06 1.16 -4.70
C ARG A 32 13.71 1.45 -4.03
N ILE A 33 13.40 2.73 -3.81
CA ILE A 33 12.10 3.15 -3.26
C ILE A 33 10.98 2.76 -4.23
N TRP A 34 11.18 3.06 -5.53
CA TRP A 34 10.21 2.74 -6.56
C TRP A 34 9.92 1.24 -6.62
N ASP A 35 10.97 0.40 -6.65
CA ASP A 35 10.83 -1.06 -6.72
C ASP A 35 10.11 -1.61 -5.50
N ALA A 36 10.42 -1.10 -4.31
CA ALA A 36 9.72 -1.49 -3.09
C ALA A 36 8.22 -1.13 -3.13
N CYS A 37 7.85 -0.03 -3.77
CA CYS A 37 6.44 0.33 -3.96
C CYS A 37 5.78 -0.46 -5.11
N ALA A 38 6.55 -0.83 -6.14
CA ALA A 38 6.06 -1.54 -7.31
C ALA A 38 5.85 -3.04 -7.06
N GLU A 39 6.53 -3.66 -6.10
CA GLU A 39 6.15 -4.98 -5.57
C GLU A 39 4.82 -4.89 -4.83
N PHE A 40 3.76 -4.66 -5.60
CA PHE A 40 2.50 -4.11 -5.11
C PHE A 40 1.67 -5.09 -4.29
N ASP A 41 1.87 -6.37 -4.45
CA ASP A 41 1.34 -7.48 -3.67
C ASP A 41 1.98 -7.62 -2.29
N LYS A 42 3.15 -7.01 -2.07
CA LYS A 42 3.85 -7.01 -0.79
C LYS A 42 3.72 -5.65 -0.09
N PRO A 43 3.59 -5.66 1.24
CA PRO A 43 3.65 -4.42 2.00
C PRO A 43 5.01 -3.74 1.83
N VAL A 44 5.00 -2.41 1.61
CA VAL A 44 6.23 -1.66 1.38
C VAL A 44 7.21 -1.77 2.56
N SER A 45 6.71 -1.81 3.78
CA SER A 45 7.52 -1.98 4.99
C SER A 45 8.26 -3.32 5.06
N SER A 46 7.70 -4.38 4.46
CA SER A 46 8.36 -5.68 4.39
C SER A 46 9.60 -5.69 3.49
N GLN A 47 9.70 -4.72 2.59
CA GLN A 47 10.83 -4.58 1.67
C GLN A 47 12.04 -3.93 2.36
N PHE A 48 11.83 -3.31 3.52
CA PHE A 48 12.85 -2.65 4.33
C PHE A 48 13.09 -3.46 5.61
N LYS A 49 13.87 -4.55 5.50
CA LYS A 49 14.25 -5.37 6.64
C LYS A 49 15.37 -4.68 7.42
N MET A 50 15.26 -4.57 8.72
CA MET A 50 16.28 -3.97 9.57
C MET A 50 17.02 -5.03 10.37
N ARG A 51 18.36 -5.09 10.25
CA ARG A 51 19.24 -5.72 11.24
C ARG A 51 19.74 -4.66 12.19
N ARG A 52 19.64 -4.89 13.49
CA ARG A 52 20.13 -3.92 14.47
C ARG A 52 20.96 -4.58 15.56
N LYS A 53 21.90 -3.80 16.08
CA LYS A 53 22.43 -4.02 17.41
C LYS A 53 21.30 -3.79 18.41
N ARG A 54 21.28 -4.56 19.50
CA ARG A 54 20.29 -4.41 20.56
C ARG A 54 20.24 -2.95 20.99
N ALA A 55 19.12 -2.30 20.70
CA ALA A 55 18.85 -0.98 21.25
C ALA A 55 18.46 -1.17 22.72
N ASP A 56 19.30 -0.66 23.62
CA ASP A 56 19.01 -0.70 25.06
C ASP A 56 17.96 0.36 25.43
N ASP A 57 17.60 1.24 24.48
CA ASP A 57 16.66 2.33 24.67
C ASP A 57 15.31 2.07 23.98
N PHE A 58 14.23 2.07 24.78
CA PHE A 58 12.85 1.91 24.29
C PHE A 58 12.44 3.03 23.33
N GLN A 59 12.88 4.27 23.54
CA GLN A 59 12.58 5.40 22.65
C GLN A 59 13.25 5.24 21.27
N GLU A 60 14.44 4.66 21.24
CA GLU A 60 15.11 4.35 19.97
C GLU A 60 14.41 3.20 19.24
N ARG A 61 13.85 2.22 19.95
CA ARG A 61 13.01 1.16 19.39
C ARG A 61 11.73 1.73 18.76
N GLU A 62 11.02 2.65 19.46
CA GLU A 62 9.84 3.31 18.91
C GLU A 62 10.17 4.17 17.68
N ARG A 63 11.26 4.90 17.70
CA ARG A 63 11.72 5.69 16.54
C ARG A 63 12.02 4.83 15.33
N ILE A 64 12.47 3.60 15.56
CA ILE A 64 12.88 2.66 14.52
C ILE A 64 11.70 1.85 14.00
N PHE A 65 10.84 1.39 14.90
CA PHE A 65 9.73 0.47 14.62
C PHE A 65 8.38 1.17 14.53
N GLY A 66 8.26 2.31 15.17
CA GLY A 66 7.15 3.20 14.90
C GLY A 66 7.41 3.91 13.59
N TRP A 67 6.90 3.38 12.53
CA TRP A 67 6.82 4.09 11.28
C TRP A 67 5.83 5.25 11.49
N HIS A 68 6.29 6.26 12.25
CA HIS A 68 5.60 7.52 12.27
C HIS A 68 5.81 8.15 10.90
N PHE A 69 4.74 8.49 10.23
CA PHE A 69 4.76 9.14 8.91
C PHE A 69 5.65 10.38 8.86
N THR A 70 5.87 11.05 10.00
CA THR A 70 6.80 12.17 10.16
C THR A 70 8.26 11.81 9.93
N ASN A 71 8.64 10.53 10.07
CA ASN A 71 10.03 10.07 9.92
C ASN A 71 10.38 9.55 8.52
N TYR A 72 9.41 9.51 7.60
CA TYR A 72 9.65 9.14 6.22
C TYR A 72 10.35 10.28 5.48
N SER A 73 11.66 10.31 5.51
CA SER A 73 12.47 11.11 4.62
C SER A 73 13.25 10.21 3.66
N PHE A 74 13.46 10.69 2.45
CA PHE A 74 14.27 10.01 1.45
C PHE A 74 15.66 9.62 1.98
N HIS A 75 16.24 10.46 2.84
CA HIS A 75 17.54 10.22 3.46
C HIS A 75 17.48 9.16 4.57
N ASN A 76 16.49 9.22 5.44
CA ASN A 76 16.38 8.29 6.57
C ASN A 76 16.10 6.85 6.14
N ILE A 77 15.25 6.68 5.12
CA ILE A 77 14.94 5.37 4.56
C ILE A 77 16.16 4.76 3.87
N TYR A 78 17.01 5.61 3.33
CA TYR A 78 18.19 5.17 2.63
C TYR A 78 19.25 4.55 3.56
N ASP A 79 19.47 5.11 4.72
CA ASP A 79 20.38 4.54 5.70
C ASP A 79 19.96 3.12 6.11
N ASP A 80 18.65 2.89 6.18
CA ASP A 80 18.08 1.57 6.44
C ASP A 80 18.19 0.61 5.23
N ILE A 81 18.11 1.11 4.00
CA ILE A 81 18.30 0.34 2.75
C ILE A 81 19.78 -0.03 2.53
N ASP A 82 20.70 0.86 2.78
CA ASP A 82 22.14 0.64 2.60
C ASP A 82 22.69 -0.48 3.48
N PHE A 83 22.11 -0.66 4.64
CA PHE A 83 22.51 -1.72 5.54
C PHE A 83 22.41 -3.11 4.88
N TYR A 84 21.46 -3.31 3.96
CA TYR A 84 21.29 -4.58 3.24
C TYR A 84 22.13 -4.71 1.98
N GLN A 85 22.45 -3.60 1.31
CA GLN A 85 23.30 -3.65 0.10
C GLN A 85 24.74 -4.02 0.45
N ASN A 86 25.24 -3.59 1.62
CA ASN A 86 26.58 -3.92 2.09
C ASN A 86 26.73 -5.39 2.52
N GLU A 87 25.65 -6.13 2.75
CA GLU A 87 25.66 -7.58 2.94
C GLU A 87 25.56 -8.40 1.64
N ARG A 88 25.44 -7.77 0.47
CA ARG A 88 25.70 -8.48 -0.80
C ARG A 88 27.17 -8.90 -0.78
N ARG A 89 27.38 -10.10 -0.25
CA ARG A 89 28.66 -10.79 -0.23
C ARG A 89 29.28 -10.65 -1.60
N LYS A 90 30.54 -10.19 -1.65
CA LYS A 90 31.31 -10.21 -2.90
C LYS A 90 31.17 -11.59 -3.50
N LEU A 91 31.04 -11.71 -4.79
CA LEU A 91 30.90 -13.00 -5.51
C LEU A 91 31.98 -14.01 -5.07
N SER A 92 33.17 -13.51 -4.70
CA SER A 92 34.27 -14.27 -4.10
C SER A 92 33.91 -14.98 -2.79
N ASP A 93 33.00 -14.40 -1.98
CA ASP A 93 32.63 -14.99 -0.68
C ASP A 93 31.56 -16.07 -0.87
N ILE A 94 30.80 -16.01 -1.96
CA ILE A 94 29.81 -17.04 -2.37
C ILE A 94 30.51 -18.25 -2.97
N LEU A 95 31.54 -18.03 -3.78
CA LEU A 95 32.31 -19.10 -4.46
C LEU A 95 33.24 -19.87 -3.51
N GLY A 96 33.61 -19.30 -2.35
CA GLY A 96 34.49 -19.92 -1.36
C GLY A 96 33.81 -20.73 -0.27
N LYS A 97 32.49 -20.65 -0.13
CA LYS A 97 31.72 -21.42 0.87
C LYS A 97 30.92 -22.52 0.20
N LYS A 98 31.19 -23.80 0.60
CA LYS A 98 30.26 -24.90 0.33
C LYS A 98 28.86 -24.45 0.75
N ILE A 99 27.93 -24.47 -0.19
CA ILE A 99 26.50 -24.20 0.04
C ILE A 99 26.02 -25.25 1.04
N ASN A 100 25.93 -24.88 2.30
CA ASN A 100 25.15 -25.64 3.26
C ASN A 100 23.69 -25.38 2.95
N GLU A 101 23.04 -26.34 2.30
CA GLU A 101 21.63 -26.33 1.87
C GLU A 101 20.61 -26.14 3.02
N LYS A 102 21.06 -25.84 4.23
CA LYS A 102 20.20 -25.64 5.42
C LYS A 102 19.84 -24.20 5.75
N ASN A 103 20.26 -23.23 4.98
CA ASN A 103 19.79 -21.84 5.10
C ASN A 103 18.99 -21.45 3.85
N ILE A 104 17.97 -22.23 3.53
CA ILE A 104 16.84 -21.71 2.77
C ILE A 104 16.18 -20.73 3.75
N GLU A 105 16.43 -19.42 3.58
CA GLU A 105 15.51 -18.43 4.07
C GLU A 105 14.17 -18.80 3.43
N VAL A 106 13.29 -19.37 4.22
CA VAL A 106 11.90 -19.56 3.79
C VAL A 106 11.45 -18.14 3.45
N GLU A 107 11.30 -17.85 2.17
CA GLU A 107 10.52 -16.69 1.72
C GLU A 107 9.22 -16.80 2.46
N LYS A 108 9.01 -15.90 3.43
CA LYS A 108 7.80 -15.94 4.22
C LYS A 108 6.69 -15.49 3.30
N ASP A 109 5.89 -16.44 2.98
CA ASP A 109 4.68 -16.32 2.22
C ASP A 109 3.78 -15.28 2.90
N PHE A 110 3.72 -14.06 2.35
CA PHE A 110 2.76 -13.04 2.79
C PHE A 110 1.33 -13.44 2.42
N GLY A 111 1.15 -14.64 1.86
CA GLY A 111 -0.08 -15.12 1.26
C GLY A 111 -0.29 -14.50 -0.14
N ASP A 112 -0.94 -15.23 -1.02
CA ASP A 112 -1.36 -14.71 -2.33
C ASP A 112 -2.50 -13.72 -2.14
N TYR A 113 -2.18 -12.47 -1.85
CA TYR A 113 -3.16 -11.39 -1.75
C TYR A 113 -3.33 -10.69 -3.09
N THR A 114 -4.58 -10.42 -3.45
CA THR A 114 -4.92 -9.55 -4.57
C THR A 114 -5.29 -8.18 -4.05
N GLN A 115 -4.65 -7.16 -4.61
CA GLN A 115 -4.95 -5.77 -4.31
C GLN A 115 -6.19 -5.29 -5.09
N VAL A 116 -6.87 -4.27 -4.56
CA VAL A 116 -8.09 -3.71 -5.17
C VAL A 116 -7.84 -2.92 -6.46
N ILE A 117 -6.60 -2.52 -6.72
CA ILE A 117 -6.13 -1.83 -7.94
C ILE A 117 -4.72 -2.30 -8.28
N ASP A 118 -4.27 -2.02 -9.49
CA ASP A 118 -2.88 -2.23 -9.91
C ASP A 118 -1.96 -1.03 -9.59
N PHE A 119 -0.65 -1.24 -9.73
CA PHE A 119 0.33 -0.22 -9.41
C PHE A 119 0.26 1.03 -10.33
N PRO A 120 0.05 0.94 -11.65
CA PRO A 120 -0.16 2.12 -12.48
C PRO A 120 -1.34 3.00 -12.02
N THR A 121 -2.47 2.39 -11.68
CA THR A 121 -3.64 3.10 -11.15
C THR A 121 -3.34 3.72 -9.78
N PHE A 122 -2.64 3.00 -8.91
CA PHE A 122 -2.19 3.55 -7.63
C PHE A 122 -1.33 4.80 -7.82
N LEU A 123 -0.39 4.81 -8.76
CA LEU A 123 0.42 5.98 -9.07
C LEU A 123 -0.43 7.19 -9.49
N LEU A 124 -1.52 6.97 -10.23
CA LEU A 124 -2.45 8.04 -10.61
C LEU A 124 -3.20 8.61 -9.41
N HIS A 125 -3.60 7.77 -8.46
CA HIS A 125 -4.17 8.22 -7.19
C HIS A 125 -3.17 9.05 -6.40
N VAL A 126 -1.93 8.56 -6.27
CA VAL A 126 -0.87 9.28 -5.55
C VAL A 126 -0.59 10.64 -6.17
N LEU A 127 -0.49 10.70 -7.51
CA LEU A 127 -0.27 11.97 -8.23
C LEU A 127 -1.43 12.94 -8.00
N ALA A 128 -2.68 12.46 -8.07
CA ALA A 128 -3.86 13.31 -7.89
C ALA A 128 -3.93 13.89 -6.47
N ILE A 129 -3.56 13.10 -5.43
CA ILE A 129 -3.48 13.59 -4.04
C ILE A 129 -2.35 14.61 -3.90
N TRP A 130 -1.20 14.32 -4.48
CA TRP A 130 -0.04 15.22 -4.49
C TRP A 130 -0.36 16.58 -5.11
N GLU A 131 -1.14 16.59 -6.19
CA GLU A 131 -1.59 17.81 -6.87
C GLU A 131 -2.81 18.47 -6.20
N GLY A 132 -3.38 17.86 -5.17
CA GLY A 132 -4.54 18.38 -4.45
C GLY A 132 -5.81 18.48 -5.29
N LYS A 133 -6.00 17.53 -6.24
CA LYS A 133 -7.15 17.54 -7.14
C LYS A 133 -8.47 17.27 -6.41
N ASP A 134 -9.53 17.88 -6.90
CA ASP A 134 -10.88 17.50 -6.49
C ASP A 134 -11.26 16.13 -7.07
N THR A 135 -12.12 15.41 -6.36
CA THR A 135 -12.56 14.05 -6.75
C THR A 135 -13.07 13.97 -8.20
N ASN A 136 -13.72 15.03 -8.70
CA ASN A 136 -14.25 15.09 -10.07
C ASN A 136 -13.18 15.31 -11.13
N GLU A 137 -11.99 15.76 -10.75
CA GLU A 137 -10.87 16.06 -11.66
C GLU A 137 -9.88 14.89 -11.79
N VAL A 138 -10.07 13.85 -10.96
CA VAL A 138 -9.17 12.69 -10.94
C VAL A 138 -9.30 11.89 -12.23
N GLN A 139 -8.16 11.67 -12.88
CA GLN A 139 -8.05 10.85 -14.08
C GLN A 139 -7.31 9.55 -13.75
N LEU A 140 -8.00 8.42 -13.88
CA LEU A 140 -7.50 7.08 -13.52
C LEU A 140 -7.29 6.18 -14.76
N ASP A 141 -7.03 6.78 -15.91
CA ASP A 141 -6.70 6.06 -17.14
C ASP A 141 -5.18 5.81 -17.19
N ASP A 142 -4.76 4.57 -16.95
CA ASP A 142 -3.37 4.11 -16.95
C ASP A 142 -2.64 4.38 -18.27
N LYS A 143 -3.37 4.41 -19.40
CA LYS A 143 -2.83 4.77 -20.72
C LYS A 143 -2.33 6.21 -20.77
N LYS A 144 -2.81 7.08 -19.87
CA LYS A 144 -2.38 8.47 -19.76
C LYS A 144 -1.29 8.68 -18.71
N LEU A 145 -0.81 7.63 -18.04
CA LEU A 145 0.16 7.72 -16.94
C LEU A 145 1.34 8.64 -17.28
N LEU A 146 2.02 8.39 -18.38
CA LEU A 146 3.20 9.18 -18.79
C LEU A 146 2.86 10.65 -19.09
N ALA A 147 1.69 10.89 -19.69
CA ALA A 147 1.26 12.24 -20.03
C ALA A 147 0.87 13.04 -18.79
N LEU A 148 0.20 12.39 -17.81
CA LEU A 148 -0.22 13.04 -16.56
C LEU A 148 0.95 13.38 -15.65
N PHE A 149 1.97 12.53 -15.59
CA PHE A 149 3.17 12.80 -14.80
C PHE A 149 4.04 13.91 -15.38
N ASP A 150 4.05 14.07 -16.71
CA ASP A 150 4.78 15.12 -17.43
C ASP A 150 6.22 15.36 -16.90
N ILE A 151 7.00 14.29 -16.82
CA ILE A 151 8.35 14.30 -16.22
C ILE A 151 9.30 15.25 -16.92
N LYS A 152 9.03 15.65 -18.16
CA LYS A 152 9.85 16.62 -18.89
C LYS A 152 9.96 17.94 -18.11
N ASN A 153 8.87 18.36 -17.49
CA ASN A 153 8.75 19.61 -16.74
C ASN A 153 9.06 19.47 -15.24
N LYS A 154 9.44 18.28 -14.75
CA LYS A 154 9.79 18.03 -13.35
C LYS A 154 11.32 18.04 -13.16
N ASN A 155 11.75 18.50 -11.98
CA ASN A 155 13.16 18.51 -11.60
C ASN A 155 13.49 17.38 -10.60
N LYS A 156 14.76 17.24 -10.23
CA LYS A 156 15.26 16.26 -9.26
C LYS A 156 14.59 16.40 -7.89
N THR A 157 14.41 17.61 -7.39
CA THR A 157 13.79 17.87 -6.08
C THR A 157 12.36 17.36 -6.04
N TRP A 158 11.57 17.62 -7.08
CA TRP A 158 10.22 17.11 -7.18
C TRP A 158 10.18 15.58 -7.13
N ILE A 159 11.13 14.89 -7.78
CA ILE A 159 11.18 13.42 -7.79
C ILE A 159 11.48 12.88 -6.39
N ILE A 160 12.39 13.50 -5.66
CA ILE A 160 12.72 13.13 -4.28
C ILE A 160 11.49 13.27 -3.38
N GLU A 161 10.86 14.44 -3.40
CA GLU A 161 9.67 14.73 -2.59
C GLU A 161 8.49 13.83 -2.95
N PHE A 162 8.28 13.59 -4.25
CA PHE A 162 7.26 12.65 -4.72
C PHE A 162 7.54 11.21 -4.27
N SER A 163 8.80 10.79 -4.22
CA SER A 163 9.18 9.44 -3.75
C SER A 163 8.88 9.24 -2.27
N GLU A 164 9.13 10.25 -1.44
CA GLU A 164 8.75 10.23 -0.03
C GLU A 164 7.23 10.17 0.13
N PHE A 165 6.53 10.94 -0.67
CA PHE A 165 5.06 10.94 -0.67
C PHE A 165 4.49 9.60 -1.13
N LEU A 166 5.05 9.00 -2.19
CA LEU A 166 4.69 7.68 -2.68
C LEU A 166 4.80 6.61 -1.59
N LEU A 167 5.90 6.63 -0.83
CA LEU A 167 6.09 5.74 0.31
C LEU A 167 4.99 5.91 1.38
N LYS A 168 4.66 7.15 1.73
CA LYS A 168 3.63 7.45 2.73
C LYS A 168 2.26 6.90 2.29
N ILE A 169 1.87 7.17 1.05
CA ILE A 169 0.58 6.68 0.53
C ILE A 169 0.58 5.16 0.37
N LYS A 170 1.71 4.55 -0.05
CA LYS A 170 1.81 3.08 -0.11
C LYS A 170 1.67 2.44 1.27
N HIS A 171 2.26 3.04 2.30
CA HIS A 171 2.07 2.56 3.67
C HIS A 171 0.61 2.69 4.13
N ILE A 172 -0.06 3.80 3.82
CA ILE A 172 -1.50 3.96 4.07
C ILE A 172 -2.29 2.86 3.34
N PHE A 173 -1.99 2.63 2.05
CA PHE A 173 -2.62 1.59 1.25
C PHE A 173 -2.47 0.21 1.90
N ASP A 174 -1.26 -0.15 2.29
CA ASP A 174 -0.95 -1.46 2.85
C ASP A 174 -1.66 -1.75 4.19
N ASN A 175 -1.90 -0.70 5.00
CA ASN A 175 -2.43 -0.86 6.35
C ASN A 175 -3.92 -0.54 6.50
N TYR A 176 -4.50 0.27 5.60
CA TYR A 176 -5.86 0.80 5.76
C TYR A 176 -6.81 0.46 4.60
N ILE A 177 -6.30 -0.17 3.53
CA ILE A 177 -7.12 -0.63 2.42
C ILE A 177 -7.23 -2.16 2.45
N VAL A 178 -8.44 -2.64 2.19
CA VAL A 178 -8.71 -4.09 2.15
C VAL A 178 -7.99 -4.78 0.99
N ARG A 179 -7.64 -6.03 1.21
CA ARG A 179 -7.09 -6.94 0.21
C ARG A 179 -7.83 -8.27 0.25
N ASN A 180 -7.89 -8.95 -0.88
CA ASN A 180 -8.50 -10.25 -0.99
C ASN A 180 -7.42 -11.34 -0.96
N SER A 181 -7.68 -12.45 -0.26
CA SER A 181 -6.82 -13.62 -0.37
C SER A 181 -7.28 -14.51 -1.50
N ASN A 182 -6.44 -14.70 -2.51
CA ASN A 182 -6.59 -15.76 -3.50
C ASN A 182 -6.05 -17.07 -2.94
N MET A 183 -6.61 -17.58 -1.85
CA MET A 183 -6.18 -18.89 -1.37
C MET A 183 -6.52 -19.96 -2.40
N ASP A 184 -5.51 -20.78 -2.70
CA ASP A 184 -5.52 -21.91 -3.61
C ASP A 184 -6.82 -22.73 -3.52
N SER A 185 -7.25 -23.25 -4.65
CA SER A 185 -8.53 -23.97 -4.87
C SER A 185 -8.81 -25.14 -3.92
N SER A 186 -7.88 -25.49 -3.04
CA SER A 186 -7.98 -26.56 -2.04
C SER A 186 -8.45 -26.09 -0.66
N SER A 187 -8.44 -24.78 -0.35
CA SER A 187 -8.90 -24.29 0.96
C SER A 187 -10.38 -23.89 0.95
N ARG A 188 -11.06 -24.14 2.08
CA ARG A 188 -12.50 -23.87 2.23
C ARG A 188 -12.87 -22.38 2.30
N ASN A 189 -11.88 -21.49 2.43
CA ASN A 189 -12.04 -20.05 2.55
C ASN A 189 -11.56 -19.36 1.26
N LYS A 190 -12.35 -19.47 0.20
CA LYS A 190 -12.15 -18.71 -1.03
C LYS A 190 -12.72 -17.30 -0.81
N ASP A 191 -12.01 -16.29 -1.32
CA ASP A 191 -12.46 -14.90 -1.39
C ASP A 191 -12.70 -14.23 -0.02
N GLU A 192 -11.76 -14.37 0.92
CA GLU A 192 -11.81 -13.67 2.19
C GLU A 192 -11.13 -12.30 2.09
N TRP A 193 -11.82 -11.27 2.60
CA TRP A 193 -11.30 -9.90 2.66
C TRP A 193 -10.62 -9.63 3.99
N PHE A 194 -9.44 -9.01 3.93
CA PHE A 194 -8.63 -8.69 5.09
C PHE A 194 -8.32 -7.20 5.18
N LEU A 195 -8.31 -6.70 6.41
CA LEU A 195 -7.81 -5.39 6.77
C LEU A 195 -6.89 -5.56 7.97
N GLN A 196 -5.60 -5.63 7.70
CA GLN A 196 -4.58 -5.95 8.69
C GLN A 196 -3.44 -4.96 8.57
N LYS A 197 -2.84 -4.61 9.71
CA LYS A 197 -1.65 -3.77 9.77
C LYS A 197 -0.40 -4.58 10.08
N GLY A 198 0.73 -4.02 9.65
CA GLY A 198 2.04 -4.54 10.01
C GLY A 198 2.29 -4.48 11.52
N THR A 199 2.80 -5.56 12.06
CA THR A 199 3.30 -5.64 13.43
C THR A 199 4.71 -6.17 13.39
N TYR A 200 5.58 -5.54 14.19
CA TYR A 200 6.99 -5.89 14.22
C TYR A 200 7.25 -7.02 15.20
N TYR A 201 8.04 -7.99 14.74
CA TYR A 201 8.54 -9.11 15.54
C TYR A 201 10.05 -9.07 15.53
N GLU A 202 10.63 -9.15 16.73
CA GLU A 202 12.07 -9.22 16.91
C GLU A 202 12.46 -10.66 17.22
N TYR A 203 13.42 -11.22 16.48
CA TYR A 203 13.94 -12.55 16.77
C TYR A 203 15.45 -12.61 16.56
N GLN A 204 16.10 -13.51 17.31
CA GLN A 204 17.51 -13.80 17.14
C GLN A 204 17.68 -14.94 16.12
N PRO A 205 18.45 -14.75 15.05
CA PRO A 205 18.80 -15.86 14.19
C PRO A 205 19.73 -16.81 14.93
N ASN A 206 19.30 -18.07 15.05
CA ASN A 206 20.02 -19.22 15.62
C ASN A 206 21.38 -18.97 16.28
N GLY A 207 21.39 -18.66 17.56
CA GLY A 207 22.35 -19.17 18.54
C GLY A 207 23.75 -18.60 18.58
N LYS A 208 24.22 -17.69 17.72
CA LYS A 208 25.61 -17.27 17.69
C LYS A 208 25.94 -15.77 17.68
N ALA A 209 25.00 -14.91 17.51
CA ALA A 209 25.23 -13.46 17.57
C ALA A 209 24.35 -12.82 18.64
N LYS A 210 24.85 -12.72 19.86
CA LYS A 210 24.18 -12.04 20.98
C LYS A 210 23.95 -10.53 20.74
N GLU A 211 24.41 -10.00 19.59
CA GLU A 211 24.47 -8.56 19.33
C GLU A 211 23.49 -8.07 18.25
N HIS A 212 22.87 -8.97 17.47
CA HIS A 212 22.03 -8.56 16.35
C HIS A 212 20.67 -9.24 16.42
N TYR A 213 19.62 -8.44 16.28
CA TYR A 213 18.26 -8.92 16.14
C TYR A 213 17.78 -8.69 14.71
N ILE A 214 16.99 -9.62 14.19
CA ILE A 214 16.23 -9.39 12.95
C ILE A 214 14.86 -8.91 13.36
N VAL A 215 14.44 -7.81 12.77
CA VAL A 215 13.09 -7.29 12.93
C VAL A 215 12.33 -7.59 11.66
N GLU A 216 11.18 -8.18 11.84
CA GLU A 216 10.31 -8.58 10.74
C GLU A 216 8.92 -8.03 10.97
N GLU A 217 8.33 -7.48 9.92
CA GLU A 217 6.94 -7.08 9.93
C GLU A 217 6.04 -8.21 9.44
N ARG A 218 4.94 -8.43 10.14
CA ARG A 218 3.93 -9.41 9.79
C ARG A 218 2.55 -8.76 9.78
N PHE A 219 1.76 -9.07 8.78
CA PHE A 219 0.39 -8.62 8.64
C PHE A 219 -0.56 -9.69 9.15
N THR A 220 -0.65 -9.80 10.47
CA THR A 220 -1.48 -10.82 11.15
C THR A 220 -2.49 -10.23 12.13
N LYS A 221 -2.38 -8.93 12.43
CA LYS A 221 -3.29 -8.26 13.35
C LYS A 221 -4.22 -7.32 12.59
N ASN A 222 -5.47 -7.28 13.02
CA ASN A 222 -6.42 -6.29 12.53
C ASN A 222 -5.85 -4.88 12.61
N THR A 223 -6.14 -4.06 11.60
CA THR A 223 -5.74 -2.65 11.59
C THR A 223 -6.29 -1.92 12.79
N PHE A 224 -7.55 -2.15 13.11
CA PHE A 224 -8.22 -1.56 14.27
C PHE A 224 -8.36 -2.62 15.38
N SER A 225 -8.11 -2.19 16.63
CA SER A 225 -8.17 -3.07 17.81
C SER A 225 -9.60 -3.54 18.12
N ASP A 226 -10.60 -2.72 17.81
CA ASP A 226 -11.99 -3.12 17.85
C ASP A 226 -12.33 -4.00 16.66
N SER A 227 -12.64 -5.27 16.94
CA SER A 227 -12.90 -6.28 15.91
C SER A 227 -14.19 -6.01 15.14
N GLU A 228 -15.20 -5.39 15.77
CA GLU A 228 -16.45 -5.04 15.11
C GLU A 228 -16.26 -3.86 14.18
N ILE A 229 -15.56 -2.81 14.61
CA ILE A 229 -15.19 -1.69 13.75
C ILE A 229 -14.37 -2.18 12.56
N ASN A 230 -13.35 -3.02 12.79
CA ASN A 230 -12.52 -3.57 11.72
C ASN A 230 -13.34 -4.34 10.70
N LYS A 231 -14.27 -5.19 11.16
CA LYS A 231 -15.18 -5.96 10.30
C LYS A 231 -16.14 -5.07 9.49
N ASN A 232 -16.71 -4.03 10.11
CA ASN A 232 -17.56 -3.06 9.42
C ASN A 232 -16.80 -2.35 8.29
N ILE A 233 -15.56 -1.94 8.54
CA ILE A 233 -14.70 -1.28 7.56
C ILE A 233 -14.38 -2.25 6.41
N ILE A 234 -14.08 -3.52 6.71
CA ILE A 234 -13.88 -4.55 5.67
C ILE A 234 -15.11 -4.66 4.77
N LEU A 235 -16.30 -4.78 5.35
CA LEU A 235 -17.54 -4.91 4.59
C LEU A 235 -17.83 -3.69 3.71
N LEU A 236 -17.62 -2.47 4.23
CA LEU A 236 -17.80 -1.25 3.47
C LEU A 236 -16.82 -1.14 2.31
N GLN A 237 -15.55 -1.37 2.54
CA GLN A 237 -14.54 -1.28 1.48
C GLN A 237 -14.69 -2.40 0.45
N SER A 238 -14.96 -3.65 0.89
CA SER A 238 -15.17 -4.77 -0.03
C SER A 238 -16.40 -4.56 -0.91
N MET A 239 -17.48 -3.97 -0.37
CA MET A 239 -18.66 -3.57 -1.14
C MET A 239 -18.29 -2.64 -2.31
N PHE A 240 -17.44 -1.65 -2.08
CA PHE A 240 -16.92 -0.80 -3.16
C PHE A 240 -16.05 -1.59 -4.14
N ALA A 241 -15.12 -2.40 -3.63
CA ALA A 241 -14.18 -3.16 -4.45
C ALA A 241 -14.87 -4.15 -5.40
N VAL A 242 -15.87 -4.90 -4.93
CA VAL A 242 -16.62 -5.85 -5.77
C VAL A 242 -17.56 -5.16 -6.76
N THR A 243 -17.94 -3.92 -6.49
CA THR A 243 -18.82 -3.14 -7.38
C THR A 243 -18.04 -2.42 -8.47
N PHE A 244 -16.91 -1.81 -8.12
CA PHE A 244 -16.09 -0.99 -8.99
C PHE A 244 -14.80 -1.73 -9.35
N THR A 245 -14.94 -2.81 -10.10
CA THR A 245 -13.83 -3.73 -10.42
C THR A 245 -12.85 -3.18 -11.46
N ALA A 246 -13.26 -2.20 -12.28
CA ALA A 246 -12.36 -1.58 -13.24
C ALA A 246 -11.50 -0.51 -12.55
N ASN A 247 -10.18 -0.56 -12.75
CA ASN A 247 -9.23 0.38 -12.16
C ASN A 247 -9.63 1.85 -12.36
N ARG A 248 -10.10 2.22 -13.55
CA ARG A 248 -10.57 3.59 -13.87
C ARG A 248 -11.79 4.03 -13.05
N ASP A 249 -12.54 3.09 -12.48
CA ASP A 249 -13.76 3.35 -11.70
C ASP A 249 -13.44 3.41 -10.19
N SER A 250 -12.16 3.34 -9.79
CA SER A 250 -11.72 3.34 -8.39
C SER A 250 -11.72 4.73 -7.72
N ARG A 251 -12.57 5.66 -8.19
CA ARG A 251 -12.70 7.01 -7.59
C ARG A 251 -13.06 6.96 -6.10
N TRP A 252 -13.83 5.96 -5.67
CA TRP A 252 -14.13 5.71 -4.27
C TRP A 252 -12.86 5.56 -3.41
N LEU A 253 -11.83 4.93 -3.97
CA LEU A 253 -10.55 4.74 -3.30
C LEU A 253 -9.78 6.06 -3.18
N TYR A 254 -9.91 6.96 -4.16
CA TYR A 254 -9.34 8.29 -4.07
C TYR A 254 -9.90 9.09 -2.88
N GLU A 255 -11.22 9.03 -2.67
CA GLU A 255 -11.87 9.68 -1.53
C GLU A 255 -11.37 9.12 -0.20
N ILE A 256 -11.18 7.80 -0.12
CA ILE A 256 -10.59 7.14 1.05
C ILE A 256 -9.16 7.62 1.28
N PHE A 257 -8.32 7.65 0.24
CA PHE A 257 -6.95 8.13 0.37
C PHE A 257 -6.88 9.58 0.82
N GLN A 258 -7.72 10.46 0.26
CA GLN A 258 -7.80 11.86 0.70
C GLN A 258 -8.18 11.97 2.17
N PHE A 259 -9.15 11.20 2.63
CA PHE A 259 -9.55 11.17 4.03
C PHE A 259 -8.41 10.70 4.92
N LEU A 260 -7.81 9.55 4.63
CA LEU A 260 -6.71 8.99 5.41
C LEU A 260 -5.48 9.92 5.44
N PHE A 261 -5.17 10.55 4.32
CA PHE A 261 -4.05 11.48 4.24
C PHE A 261 -4.29 12.77 5.04
N ARG A 262 -5.50 13.31 5.04
CA ARG A 262 -5.85 14.49 5.86
C ARG A 262 -5.77 14.21 7.36
N HIS A 263 -6.00 12.97 7.78
CA HIS A 263 -5.98 12.54 9.18
C HIS A 263 -4.73 11.71 9.52
N ILE A 264 -3.64 11.94 8.79
CA ILE A 264 -2.43 11.12 8.89
C ILE A 264 -1.84 11.06 10.31
N GLU A 265 -1.96 12.14 11.07
CA GLU A 265 -1.48 12.23 12.45
C GLU A 265 -2.39 11.46 13.43
N GLU A 266 -3.65 11.24 13.06
CA GLU A 266 -4.67 10.59 13.90
C GLU A 266 -4.75 9.06 13.63
N LEU A 267 -4.07 8.55 12.60
CA LEU A 267 -4.20 7.15 12.17
C LEU A 267 -3.93 6.12 13.27
N ASN A 268 -3.10 6.47 14.24
CA ASN A 268 -2.75 5.61 15.37
C ASN A 268 -3.63 5.83 16.62
N ASP A 269 -4.55 6.80 16.58
CA ASP A 269 -5.42 7.09 17.69
C ASP A 269 -6.47 5.98 17.87
N GLN A 270 -6.80 5.69 19.12
CA GLN A 270 -7.72 4.61 19.45
C GLN A 270 -9.13 4.81 18.85
N GLU A 271 -9.57 6.07 18.73
CA GLU A 271 -10.89 6.43 18.22
C GLU A 271 -10.94 6.57 16.70
N PHE A 272 -9.78 6.59 16.03
CA PHE A 272 -9.71 6.81 14.58
C PHE A 272 -10.53 5.78 13.80
N GLY A 273 -10.55 4.52 14.22
CA GLY A 273 -11.34 3.47 13.58
C GLY A 273 -12.83 3.78 13.50
N ALA A 274 -13.40 4.35 14.56
CA ALA A 274 -14.80 4.77 14.58
C ALA A 274 -15.05 5.95 13.63
N HIS A 275 -14.17 6.93 13.62
CA HIS A 275 -14.22 8.07 12.71
C HIS A 275 -14.11 7.64 11.23
N PHE A 276 -13.18 6.75 10.93
CA PHE A 276 -13.03 6.22 9.57
C PHE A 276 -14.25 5.40 9.13
N LYS A 277 -14.81 4.57 10.01
CA LYS A 277 -16.06 3.85 9.72
C LYS A 277 -17.21 4.82 9.40
N GLU A 278 -17.38 5.87 10.19
CA GLU A 278 -18.43 6.88 9.95
C GLU A 278 -18.25 7.58 8.61
N PHE A 279 -17.01 7.93 8.25
CA PHE A 279 -16.71 8.47 6.92
C PHE A 279 -17.13 7.50 5.80
N LEU A 280 -16.76 6.23 5.89
CA LEU A 280 -17.11 5.21 4.90
C LEU A 280 -18.62 5.00 4.80
N GLU A 281 -19.34 5.00 5.91
CA GLU A 281 -20.81 4.90 5.93
C GLU A 281 -21.47 6.09 5.22
N LYS A 282 -21.02 7.31 5.48
CA LYS A 282 -21.51 8.53 4.80
C LYS A 282 -21.23 8.45 3.30
N MET A 283 -20.02 8.06 2.93
CA MET A 283 -19.65 7.87 1.53
C MET A 283 -20.53 6.81 0.86
N ALA A 284 -20.76 5.69 1.52
CA ALA A 284 -21.61 4.61 1.01
C ALA A 284 -23.07 5.06 0.79
N VAL A 285 -23.61 5.84 1.71
CA VAL A 285 -24.97 6.45 1.56
C VAL A 285 -25.02 7.36 0.34
N THR A 286 -24.05 8.26 0.18
CA THR A 286 -23.98 9.18 -0.97
C THR A 286 -23.96 8.41 -2.29
N TYR A 287 -23.10 7.39 -2.39
CA TYR A 287 -23.02 6.52 -3.57
C TYR A 287 -24.33 5.73 -3.84
N ALA A 288 -25.06 5.35 -2.78
CA ALA A 288 -26.34 4.66 -2.90
C ALA A 288 -27.43 5.61 -3.37
N GLU A 289 -27.52 6.82 -2.80
CA GLU A 289 -28.49 7.84 -3.18
C GLU A 289 -28.38 8.22 -4.66
N GLU A 290 -27.17 8.50 -5.14
CA GLU A 290 -26.91 8.83 -6.54
C GLU A 290 -27.34 7.72 -7.51
N ARG A 291 -27.31 6.45 -7.07
CA ARG A 291 -27.57 5.28 -7.90
C ARG A 291 -28.99 4.75 -7.77
N LEU A 292 -29.60 4.90 -6.61
CA LEU A 292 -30.98 4.44 -6.36
C LEU A 292 -32.01 5.43 -6.90
N PHE A 293 -31.72 6.73 -6.83
CA PHE A 293 -32.69 7.75 -7.18
C PHE A 293 -32.39 8.38 -8.55
N THR A 294 -33.45 8.82 -9.20
CA THR A 294 -33.38 9.70 -10.36
C THR A 294 -33.15 11.14 -9.90
N GLU A 295 -32.87 12.07 -10.82
CA GLU A 295 -32.77 13.52 -10.55
C GLU A 295 -33.99 14.06 -9.81
N ASP A 296 -35.18 13.52 -10.12
CA ASP A 296 -36.45 13.86 -9.44
C ASP A 296 -36.63 13.14 -8.09
N ARG A 297 -35.61 12.51 -7.54
CA ARG A 297 -35.65 11.71 -6.30
C ARG A 297 -36.66 10.56 -6.30
N ARG A 298 -37.00 10.00 -7.45
CA ARG A 298 -37.80 8.78 -7.58
C ARG A 298 -36.86 7.56 -7.61
N ILE A 299 -37.27 6.46 -6.98
CA ILE A 299 -36.56 5.20 -7.05
C ILE A 299 -36.51 4.71 -8.49
N LYS A 300 -35.33 4.39 -9.00
CA LYS A 300 -35.14 3.81 -10.33
C LYS A 300 -35.92 2.49 -10.45
N LYS A 301 -36.43 2.18 -11.64
CA LYS A 301 -37.06 0.87 -11.89
C LYS A 301 -36.09 -0.27 -11.67
N TYR A 302 -36.60 -1.42 -11.23
CA TYR A 302 -35.79 -2.60 -10.85
C TYR A 302 -34.66 -2.92 -11.85
N GLY A 303 -34.93 -2.95 -13.14
CA GLY A 303 -33.91 -3.23 -14.17
C GLY A 303 -32.86 -2.11 -14.38
N ALA A 304 -33.02 -0.94 -13.76
CA ALA A 304 -32.08 0.19 -13.83
C ALA A 304 -31.33 0.44 -12.51
N ILE A 305 -31.54 -0.40 -11.49
CA ILE A 305 -30.84 -0.30 -10.21
C ILE A 305 -29.48 -1.00 -10.37
N PRO A 306 -28.35 -0.29 -10.17
CA PRO A 306 -27.02 -0.90 -10.25
C PRO A 306 -26.75 -1.86 -9.09
N VAL A 307 -25.81 -2.79 -9.31
CA VAL A 307 -25.39 -3.81 -8.33
C VAL A 307 -24.98 -3.19 -6.98
N TYR A 308 -24.34 -2.04 -7.00
CA TYR A 308 -23.95 -1.31 -5.80
C TYR A 308 -25.10 -1.12 -4.80
N ALA A 309 -26.30 -0.78 -5.29
CA ALA A 309 -27.44 -0.55 -4.42
C ALA A 309 -27.87 -1.81 -3.66
N PHE A 310 -27.76 -2.98 -4.28
CA PHE A 310 -28.02 -4.26 -3.62
C PHE A 310 -26.95 -4.57 -2.57
N ASN A 311 -25.68 -4.40 -2.90
CA ASN A 311 -24.57 -4.60 -1.96
C ASN A 311 -24.68 -3.69 -0.75
N PHE A 312 -25.13 -2.43 -0.95
CA PHE A 312 -25.37 -1.49 0.14
C PHE A 312 -26.55 -1.93 1.04
N VAL A 313 -27.65 -2.40 0.44
CA VAL A 313 -28.79 -2.94 1.21
C VAL A 313 -28.37 -4.16 2.04
N ASP A 314 -27.58 -5.06 1.46
CA ASP A 314 -27.04 -6.23 2.17
C ASP A 314 -26.17 -5.81 3.36
N TYR A 315 -25.32 -4.80 3.20
CA TYR A 315 -24.55 -4.22 4.31
C TYR A 315 -25.47 -3.69 5.42
N VAL A 316 -26.51 -2.90 5.07
CA VAL A 316 -27.45 -2.33 6.05
C VAL A 316 -28.22 -3.42 6.79
N LEU A 317 -28.68 -4.45 6.08
CA LEU A 317 -29.38 -5.59 6.69
C LEU A 317 -28.47 -6.37 7.63
N TRP A 318 -27.22 -6.56 7.26
CA TRP A 318 -26.25 -7.23 8.10
C TRP A 318 -25.94 -6.43 9.37
N LYS A 319 -25.74 -5.11 9.25
CA LYS A 319 -25.43 -4.21 10.37
C LYS A 319 -26.56 -4.18 11.43
N ASN A 320 -27.81 -4.36 11.02
CA ASN A 320 -28.99 -4.29 11.90
C ASN A 320 -29.42 -5.66 12.47
N ARG A 321 -28.65 -6.71 12.25
CA ARG A 321 -28.83 -8.04 12.87
C ARG A 321 -28.03 -8.16 14.17
#